data_9fe08273e58e6d0164fa8b851755d28c
#
_entry.id   9fe08273e58e6d0164fa8b851755d28c
#
_cell.length_a   1.000
_cell.length_b   1.000
_cell.length_c   1.000
_cell.angle_alpha   90.00
_cell.angle_beta   90.00
_cell.angle_gamma   90.00
#
_symmetry.space_group_name_H-M   'P 1'
#
loop_
_entity.id
_entity.type
_entity.pdbx_description
1 polymer ?
#
loop_
_entity_poly.entity_id
_entity_poly.type
_entity_poly.pdbx_seq_one_letter_code
_entity_poly.pdbx_strand_id
1 'polypeptide(L)'
;MKFSVLLPTRNGGKYLESSIESVLSQDYQDMELIVFDNANTDNTAEVVNSFSNDKRLKYYRTERVVSVTDNWNNALKKSSGDYVLMMGDDDFLLPGYFDTLDKTITENDSPDGISYFGYSFIYPDAVDNSVGYYSDPHYDYEKRLIDSGKTTKNQLKSIVYDMFKFKNRVPLNTLPHIWSRKVINRVDGELFRPPYPDHFALNAIFLKANSWIFSKEK
;
A
#
# COMPACT_ATOMS: atom_id res chain seq x y z
N MET A 1 -13.72 2.62 -11.35
CA MET A 1 -12.91 1.41 -11.00
C MET A 1 -12.85 1.32 -9.48
N LYS A 2 -13.04 0.15 -8.89
CA LYS A 2 -13.09 0.04 -7.43
C LYS A 2 -11.70 -0.16 -6.82
N PHE A 3 -11.38 0.66 -5.81
CA PHE A 3 -10.13 0.54 -5.04
C PHE A 3 -10.39 -0.02 -3.64
N SER A 4 -9.47 -0.84 -3.13
CA SER A 4 -9.43 -1.24 -1.73
C SER A 4 -8.14 -0.72 -1.09
N VAL A 5 -8.28 0.09 -0.05
CA VAL A 5 -7.18 0.48 0.83
C VAL A 5 -7.19 -0.45 2.03
N LEU A 6 -6.12 -1.21 2.21
CA LEU A 6 -5.92 -2.03 3.40
C LEU A 6 -5.12 -1.23 4.43
N LEU A 7 -5.66 -1.08 5.62
CA LEU A 7 -5.04 -0.38 6.74
C LEU A 7 -5.02 -1.30 7.97
N PRO A 8 -4.10 -2.28 7.99
CA PRO A 8 -3.90 -3.10 9.17
C PRO A 8 -3.20 -2.28 10.26
N THR A 9 -3.69 -2.37 11.50
CA THR A 9 -3.14 -1.60 12.62
C THR A 9 -2.87 -2.45 13.84
N ARG A 10 -1.81 -2.10 14.58
CA ARG A 10 -1.48 -2.65 15.88
C ARG A 10 -1.01 -1.56 16.83
N ASN A 11 -1.93 -1.03 17.66
CA ASN A 11 -1.72 0.08 18.58
C ASN A 11 -1.20 1.36 17.89
N GLY A 12 -1.76 1.65 16.69
CA GLY A 12 -1.42 2.83 15.88
C GLY A 12 -2.32 4.04 16.12
N GLY A 13 -3.20 4.01 17.13
CA GLY A 13 -4.24 5.00 17.38
C GLY A 13 -3.76 6.47 17.44
N LYS A 14 -2.48 6.68 17.73
CA LYS A 14 -1.88 8.03 17.74
C LYS A 14 -1.89 8.72 16.37
N TYR A 15 -1.72 7.96 15.28
CA TYR A 15 -1.59 8.50 13.91
C TYR A 15 -2.77 8.11 13.01
N LEU A 16 -3.52 7.11 13.42
CA LEU A 16 -4.59 6.48 12.65
C LEU A 16 -5.67 7.47 12.17
N GLU A 17 -5.97 8.51 12.94
CA GLU A 17 -6.94 9.54 12.56
C GLU A 17 -6.56 10.22 11.26
N SER A 18 -5.32 10.71 11.18
CA SER A 18 -4.79 11.35 9.97
C SER A 18 -4.75 10.39 8.77
N SER A 19 -4.39 9.12 9.02
CA SER A 19 -4.37 8.07 7.99
C SER A 19 -5.76 7.83 7.41
N ILE A 20 -6.78 7.65 8.25
CA ILE A 20 -8.18 7.46 7.83
C ILE A 20 -8.70 8.70 7.09
N GLU A 21 -8.48 9.90 7.66
CA GLU A 21 -8.91 11.16 7.07
C GLU A 21 -8.32 11.36 5.67
N SER A 22 -7.04 11.07 5.47
CA SER A 22 -6.37 11.22 4.18
C SER A 22 -7.00 10.37 3.07
N VAL A 23 -7.58 9.23 3.42
CA VAL A 23 -8.29 8.35 2.51
C VAL A 23 -9.73 8.79 2.30
N LEU A 24 -10.47 9.07 3.37
CA LEU A 24 -11.91 9.36 3.31
C LEU A 24 -12.21 10.79 2.83
N SER A 25 -11.27 11.73 2.94
CA SER A 25 -11.41 13.09 2.38
C SER A 25 -11.26 13.14 0.85
N GLN A 26 -10.84 12.06 0.20
CA GLN A 26 -10.76 11.99 -1.26
C GLN A 26 -12.16 12.02 -1.89
N ASP A 27 -12.34 12.82 -2.93
CA ASP A 27 -13.59 12.88 -3.70
C ASP A 27 -13.66 11.73 -4.73
N TYR A 28 -13.56 10.50 -4.23
CA TYR A 28 -13.66 9.28 -5.03
C TYR A 28 -14.59 8.28 -4.34
N GLN A 29 -15.70 7.95 -4.99
CA GLN A 29 -16.77 7.19 -4.33
C GLN A 29 -16.62 5.67 -4.47
N ASP A 30 -16.01 5.18 -5.56
CA ASP A 30 -15.86 3.73 -5.80
C ASP A 30 -14.61 3.17 -5.13
N MET A 31 -14.53 3.34 -3.81
CA MET A 31 -13.43 2.85 -2.99
C MET A 31 -13.93 2.31 -1.64
N GLU A 32 -13.13 1.51 -1.00
CA GLU A 32 -13.33 1.05 0.37
C GLU A 32 -12.03 1.16 1.17
N LEU A 33 -12.14 1.63 2.41
CA LEU A 33 -11.07 1.62 3.40
C LEU A 33 -11.33 0.49 4.39
N ILE A 34 -10.41 -0.47 4.46
CA ILE A 34 -10.50 -1.62 5.36
C ILE A 34 -9.52 -1.42 6.50
N VAL A 35 -10.00 -0.93 7.64
CA VAL A 35 -9.24 -0.89 8.88
C VAL A 35 -9.32 -2.26 9.55
N PHE A 36 -8.17 -2.91 9.72
CA PHE A 36 -8.10 -4.24 10.31
C PHE A 36 -7.29 -4.20 11.61
N ASP A 37 -8.03 -4.15 12.72
CA ASP A 37 -7.53 -4.03 14.10
C ASP A 37 -7.04 -5.38 14.63
N ASN A 38 -5.76 -5.47 14.93
CA ASN A 38 -5.13 -6.67 15.50
C ASN A 38 -5.26 -6.71 17.04
N ALA A 39 -6.48 -6.75 17.55
CA ALA A 39 -6.80 -6.74 18.97
C ALA A 39 -6.09 -5.59 19.72
N ASN A 40 -6.21 -4.37 19.20
CA ASN A 40 -5.58 -3.18 19.77
C ASN A 40 -6.10 -2.88 21.19
N THR A 41 -5.24 -2.29 22.00
CA THR A 41 -5.55 -1.95 23.41
C THR A 41 -5.48 -0.46 23.70
N ASP A 42 -5.20 0.32 22.69
CA ASP A 42 -5.19 1.79 22.70
C ASP A 42 -6.53 2.38 22.24
N ASN A 43 -6.57 3.65 21.87
CA ASN A 43 -7.75 4.36 21.41
C ASN A 43 -8.14 4.07 19.93
N THR A 44 -7.56 3.07 19.27
CA THR A 44 -7.84 2.72 17.86
C THR A 44 -9.34 2.60 17.58
N ALA A 45 -10.10 1.89 18.41
CA ALA A 45 -11.52 1.69 18.19
C ALA A 45 -12.34 3.00 18.28
N GLU A 46 -11.95 3.90 19.17
CA GLU A 46 -12.58 5.22 19.33
C GLU A 46 -12.34 6.08 18.08
N VAL A 47 -11.09 6.10 17.60
CA VAL A 47 -10.71 6.82 16.38
C VAL A 47 -11.50 6.29 15.18
N VAL A 48 -11.55 4.98 14.95
CA VAL A 48 -12.30 4.41 13.82
C VAL A 48 -13.78 4.73 13.92
N ASN A 49 -14.36 4.66 15.11
CA ASN A 49 -15.80 4.95 15.33
C ASN A 49 -16.16 6.40 15.01
N SER A 50 -15.25 7.37 15.13
CA SER A 50 -15.51 8.76 14.74
C SER A 50 -15.79 8.94 13.24
N PHE A 51 -15.35 8.00 12.41
CA PHE A 51 -15.60 7.96 10.96
C PHE A 51 -16.71 7.01 10.54
N SER A 52 -17.48 6.43 11.47
CA SER A 52 -18.49 5.39 11.20
C SER A 52 -19.63 5.81 10.28
N ASN A 53 -19.83 7.10 10.07
CA ASN A 53 -20.83 7.65 9.14
C ASN A 53 -20.42 7.50 7.66
N ASP A 54 -19.14 7.29 7.35
CA ASP A 54 -18.69 7.08 5.98
C ASP A 54 -18.85 5.61 5.59
N LYS A 55 -19.72 5.36 4.60
CA LYS A 55 -20.03 4.00 4.12
C LYS A 55 -18.87 3.30 3.43
N ARG A 56 -17.82 4.06 3.04
CA ARG A 56 -16.62 3.51 2.43
C ARG A 56 -15.71 2.87 3.48
N LEU A 57 -15.84 3.24 4.78
CA LEU A 57 -15.10 2.64 5.88
C LEU A 57 -15.67 1.28 6.27
N LYS A 58 -14.80 0.31 6.41
CA LYS A 58 -15.10 -1.02 6.94
C LYS A 58 -14.12 -1.34 8.06
N TYR A 59 -14.66 -1.59 9.25
CA TYR A 59 -13.86 -1.92 10.43
C TYR A 59 -14.01 -3.39 10.80
N TYR A 60 -12.89 -4.05 10.97
CA TYR A 60 -12.80 -5.42 11.45
C TYR A 60 -11.77 -5.50 12.58
N ARG A 61 -12.03 -6.37 13.55
CA ARG A 61 -11.15 -6.58 14.69
C ARG A 61 -10.97 -8.07 14.95
N THR A 62 -9.75 -8.49 15.27
CA THR A 62 -9.46 -9.85 15.74
C THR A 62 -9.80 -10.01 17.21
N GLU A 63 -10.21 -11.21 17.63
CA GLU A 63 -10.49 -11.51 19.04
C GLU A 63 -9.23 -11.53 19.90
N ARG A 64 -8.10 -11.84 19.29
CA ARG A 64 -6.77 -11.91 19.92
C ARG A 64 -5.70 -11.41 18.95
N VAL A 65 -4.56 -11.07 19.49
CA VAL A 65 -3.38 -10.71 18.68
C VAL A 65 -3.00 -11.90 17.80
N VAL A 66 -2.86 -11.62 16.51
CA VAL A 66 -2.35 -12.57 15.50
C VAL A 66 -1.04 -12.06 14.92
N SER A 67 -0.36 -12.89 14.14
CA SER A 67 0.85 -12.45 13.44
C SER A 67 0.56 -11.28 12.48
N VAL A 68 1.58 -10.46 12.18
CA VAL A 68 1.46 -9.40 11.16
C VAL A 68 1.00 -9.99 9.83
N THR A 69 1.53 -11.15 9.46
CA THR A 69 1.19 -11.88 8.24
C THR A 69 -0.29 -12.26 8.19
N ASP A 70 -0.82 -12.81 9.29
CA ASP A 70 -2.24 -13.19 9.37
C ASP A 70 -3.14 -11.95 9.34
N ASN A 71 -2.74 -10.88 10.04
CA ASN A 71 -3.48 -9.62 10.06
C ASN A 71 -3.62 -9.04 8.65
N TRP A 72 -2.54 -9.01 7.89
CA TRP A 72 -2.52 -8.51 6.52
C TRP A 72 -3.32 -9.38 5.55
N ASN A 73 -3.19 -10.70 5.64
CA ASN A 73 -4.01 -11.62 4.86
C ASN A 73 -5.50 -11.51 5.20
N ASN A 74 -5.83 -11.31 6.47
CA ASN A 74 -7.21 -11.11 6.90
C ASN A 74 -7.80 -9.80 6.34
N ALA A 75 -7.04 -8.71 6.35
CA ALA A 75 -7.44 -7.45 5.71
C ALA A 75 -7.69 -7.66 4.21
N LEU A 76 -6.78 -8.33 3.51
CA LEU A 76 -6.90 -8.63 2.09
C LEU A 76 -8.15 -9.48 1.78
N LYS A 77 -8.46 -10.48 2.59
CA LYS A 77 -9.67 -11.32 2.45
C LYS A 77 -10.98 -10.54 2.57
N LYS A 78 -10.97 -9.40 3.25
CA LYS A 78 -12.15 -8.52 3.39
C LYS A 78 -12.30 -7.52 2.25
N SER A 79 -11.32 -7.40 1.38
CA SER A 79 -11.28 -6.44 0.29
C SER A 79 -11.92 -6.99 -0.99
N SER A 80 -12.54 -6.11 -1.79
CA SER A 80 -13.26 -6.47 -3.00
C SER A 80 -12.94 -5.60 -4.22
N GLY A 81 -12.02 -4.62 -4.08
CA GLY A 81 -11.65 -3.72 -5.16
C GLY A 81 -10.88 -4.41 -6.30
N ASP A 82 -10.98 -3.81 -7.48
CA ASP A 82 -10.25 -4.23 -8.68
C ASP A 82 -8.74 -4.04 -8.50
N TYR A 83 -8.37 -3.01 -7.75
CA TYR A 83 -7.00 -2.72 -7.33
C TYR A 83 -6.92 -2.58 -5.82
N VAL A 84 -5.80 -3.02 -5.28
CA VAL A 84 -5.53 -3.05 -3.84
C VAL A 84 -4.24 -2.32 -3.56
N LEU A 85 -4.25 -1.45 -2.56
CA LEU A 85 -3.06 -0.86 -1.96
C LEU A 85 -3.08 -1.14 -0.46
N MET A 86 -1.90 -1.20 0.15
CA MET A 86 -1.76 -1.34 1.59
C MET A 86 -1.01 -0.14 2.15
N MET A 87 -1.56 0.44 3.21
CA MET A 87 -1.06 1.64 3.87
C MET A 87 -0.81 1.34 5.35
N GLY A 88 0.25 1.89 5.91
CA GLY A 88 0.49 1.89 7.35
C GLY A 88 -0.48 2.82 8.09
N ASP A 89 -0.62 2.60 9.38
CA ASP A 89 -1.46 3.43 10.25
C ASP A 89 -0.80 4.77 10.65
N ASP A 90 0.39 5.01 10.12
CA ASP A 90 1.19 6.24 10.21
C ASP A 90 1.50 6.88 8.85
N ASP A 91 0.92 6.33 7.78
CA ASP A 91 1.03 6.85 6.41
C ASP A 91 -0.23 7.62 6.00
N PHE A 92 -0.16 8.41 4.91
CA PHE A 92 -1.32 9.10 4.36
C PHE A 92 -1.22 9.29 2.84
N LEU A 93 -2.39 9.43 2.20
CA LEU A 93 -2.53 9.69 0.78
C LEU A 93 -2.59 11.20 0.51
N LEU A 94 -1.95 11.64 -0.56
CA LEU A 94 -2.05 13.02 -1.04
C LEU A 94 -3.41 13.27 -1.71
N PRO A 95 -3.92 14.51 -1.70
CA PRO A 95 -5.17 14.85 -2.40
C PRO A 95 -5.13 14.49 -3.89
N GLY A 96 -6.23 13.94 -4.42
CA GLY A 96 -6.35 13.53 -5.83
C GLY A 96 -5.69 12.20 -6.16
N TYR A 97 -5.30 11.42 -5.14
CA TYR A 97 -4.59 10.15 -5.33
C TYR A 97 -5.38 9.16 -6.20
N PHE A 98 -6.67 8.95 -5.92
CA PHE A 98 -7.47 7.97 -6.66
C PHE A 98 -7.78 8.42 -8.09
N ASP A 99 -7.96 9.71 -8.35
CA ASP A 99 -8.17 10.23 -9.70
C ASP A 99 -6.90 10.03 -10.56
N THR A 100 -5.73 10.32 -9.98
CA THR A 100 -4.44 10.08 -10.64
C THR A 100 -4.24 8.59 -10.90
N LEU A 101 -4.56 7.75 -9.94
CA LEU A 101 -4.44 6.29 -10.05
C LEU A 101 -5.38 5.73 -11.13
N ASP A 102 -6.66 6.13 -11.13
CA ASP A 102 -7.67 5.69 -12.10
C ASP A 102 -7.28 6.10 -13.53
N LYS A 103 -6.81 7.34 -13.69
CA LYS A 103 -6.28 7.85 -14.96
C LYS A 103 -5.08 7.00 -15.43
N THR A 104 -4.09 6.79 -14.57
CA THR A 104 -2.89 6.00 -14.90
C THR A 104 -3.25 4.57 -15.31
N ILE A 105 -4.19 3.94 -14.62
CA ILE A 105 -4.65 2.58 -14.95
C ILE A 105 -5.33 2.56 -16.31
N THR A 106 -6.22 3.52 -16.56
CA THR A 106 -6.99 3.60 -17.82
C THR A 106 -6.09 3.86 -19.01
N GLU A 107 -5.16 4.80 -18.89
CA GLU A 107 -4.22 5.17 -19.96
C GLU A 107 -3.18 4.07 -20.28
N ASN A 108 -3.00 3.08 -19.39
CA ASN A 108 -2.02 2.01 -19.54
C ASN A 108 -2.62 0.61 -19.67
N ASP A 109 -3.86 0.47 -20.20
CA ASP A 109 -4.51 -0.80 -20.47
C ASP A 109 -4.68 -1.70 -19.23
N SER A 110 -4.99 -1.12 -18.08
CA SER A 110 -5.21 -1.83 -16.82
C SER A 110 -4.04 -2.77 -16.45
N PRO A 111 -2.86 -2.22 -16.12
CA PRO A 111 -1.66 -3.00 -15.79
C PRO A 111 -1.89 -3.89 -14.56
N ASP A 112 -1.07 -4.92 -14.42
CA ASP A 112 -1.11 -5.81 -13.25
C ASP A 112 -0.69 -5.10 -11.96
N GLY A 113 0.08 -4.02 -12.06
CA GLY A 113 0.38 -3.15 -10.93
C GLY A 113 1.05 -1.84 -11.32
N ILE A 114 1.10 -0.95 -10.35
CA ILE A 114 1.69 0.38 -10.46
C ILE A 114 2.54 0.64 -9.24
N SER A 115 3.66 1.32 -9.42
CA SER A 115 4.46 1.86 -8.33
C SER A 115 4.52 3.37 -8.43
N TYR A 116 4.14 4.05 -7.36
CA TYR A 116 4.36 5.47 -7.14
C TYR A 116 5.44 5.68 -6.09
N PHE A 117 6.06 6.85 -6.09
CA PHE A 117 6.91 7.30 -4.98
C PHE A 117 6.23 8.40 -4.23
N GLY A 118 6.36 8.32 -2.91
CA GLY A 118 5.82 9.31 -1.99
C GLY A 118 6.90 10.21 -1.43
N TYR A 119 6.45 11.15 -0.63
CA TYR A 119 7.29 11.91 0.28
C TYR A 119 7.42 11.16 1.59
N SER A 120 8.58 11.27 2.25
CA SER A 120 8.69 10.88 3.66
C SER A 120 8.29 12.07 4.52
N PHE A 121 7.37 11.87 5.46
CA PHE A 121 7.05 12.86 6.47
C PHE A 121 7.82 12.53 7.75
N ILE A 122 8.58 13.49 8.21
CA ILE A 122 9.28 13.41 9.49
C ILE A 122 8.42 14.10 10.53
N TYR A 123 7.92 13.35 11.49
CA TYR A 123 7.06 13.88 12.55
C TYR A 123 7.81 14.89 13.44
N PRO A 124 7.09 15.86 14.04
CA PRO A 124 7.69 16.74 15.05
C PRO A 124 8.40 15.93 16.13
N ASP A 125 9.54 16.42 16.59
CA ASP A 125 10.37 15.80 17.64
C ASP A 125 10.93 14.40 17.32
N ALA A 126 10.76 13.89 16.10
CA ALA A 126 11.39 12.66 15.66
C ALA A 126 12.91 12.81 15.50
N VAL A 127 13.36 14.03 15.18
CA VAL A 127 14.77 14.41 15.06
C VAL A 127 14.94 15.80 15.69
N ASP A 128 15.66 15.88 16.79
CA ASP A 128 16.19 17.09 17.44
C ASP A 128 15.21 18.29 17.59
N ASN A 129 14.07 18.11 18.30
CA ASN A 129 13.08 19.17 18.57
C ASN A 129 12.59 19.87 17.29
N SER A 130 12.57 19.18 16.18
CA SER A 130 12.15 19.74 14.90
C SER A 130 10.63 19.92 14.82
N VAL A 131 10.18 20.93 14.08
CA VAL A 131 8.82 20.93 13.53
C VAL A 131 8.76 19.89 12.43
N GLY A 132 7.64 19.19 12.28
CA GLY A 132 7.47 18.18 11.22
C GLY A 132 7.78 18.76 9.84
N TYR A 133 8.43 18.00 8.99
CA TYR A 133 8.76 18.41 7.62
C TYR A 133 8.69 17.25 6.63
N TYR A 134 8.45 17.59 5.36
CA TYR A 134 8.51 16.63 4.27
C TYR A 134 9.94 16.51 3.75
N SER A 135 10.36 15.28 3.55
CA SER A 135 11.57 14.93 2.81
C SER A 135 11.16 14.27 1.49
N ASP A 136 11.77 14.69 0.40
CA ASP A 136 11.67 14.03 -0.89
C ASP A 136 12.82 13.03 -1.03
N PRO A 137 12.62 11.76 -0.69
CA PRO A 137 13.61 10.76 -0.97
C PRO A 137 13.68 10.58 -2.48
N HIS A 138 14.64 11.19 -3.14
CA HIS A 138 14.92 10.95 -4.55
C HIS A 138 15.25 9.47 -4.75
N TYR A 139 14.22 8.69 -5.03
CA TYR A 139 14.41 7.34 -5.50
C TYR A 139 14.79 7.43 -6.97
N ASP A 140 16.09 7.48 -7.21
CA ASP A 140 16.64 7.64 -8.54
C ASP A 140 16.51 6.31 -9.32
N TYR A 141 15.37 6.14 -10.00
CA TYR A 141 15.12 4.99 -10.85
C TYR A 141 16.17 4.84 -11.97
N GLU A 142 16.67 5.95 -12.51
CA GLU A 142 17.64 5.93 -13.61
C GLU A 142 18.94 5.28 -13.16
N LYS A 143 19.40 5.59 -11.95
CA LYS A 143 20.55 4.89 -11.34
C LYS A 143 20.27 3.42 -11.01
N ARG A 144 18.98 3.04 -10.87
CA ARG A 144 18.59 1.68 -10.54
C ARG A 144 18.18 0.86 -11.76
N LEU A 145 18.40 1.37 -12.96
CA LEU A 145 18.13 0.68 -14.24
C LEU A 145 16.65 0.28 -14.40
N ILE A 146 15.74 1.09 -13.88
CA ILE A 146 14.31 0.95 -14.12
C ILE A 146 13.89 2.15 -14.95
N ASP A 147 13.56 1.90 -16.21
CA ASP A 147 12.93 2.91 -17.04
C ASP A 147 11.55 3.25 -16.46
N SER A 148 11.28 4.54 -16.29
CA SER A 148 9.92 4.98 -15.97
C SER A 148 8.99 4.59 -17.10
N GLY A 149 7.80 4.11 -16.75
CA GLY A 149 6.79 3.70 -17.69
C GLY A 149 6.49 2.19 -17.66
N LYS A 150 6.02 1.67 -18.79
CA LYS A 150 5.53 0.29 -18.89
C LYS A 150 6.66 -0.73 -18.87
N THR A 151 6.63 -1.61 -17.87
CA THR A 151 7.62 -2.65 -17.65
C THR A 151 7.05 -4.01 -18.01
N THR A 152 7.81 -4.80 -18.74
CA THR A 152 7.44 -6.14 -19.20
C THR A 152 7.68 -7.20 -18.14
N LYS A 153 7.05 -8.36 -18.32
CA LYS A 153 7.24 -9.55 -17.48
C LYS A 153 8.73 -9.94 -17.30
N ASN A 154 9.52 -9.86 -18.35
CA ASN A 154 10.94 -10.25 -18.27
C ASN A 154 11.77 -9.25 -17.45
N GLN A 155 11.44 -7.96 -17.57
CA GLN A 155 12.06 -6.92 -16.76
C GLN A 155 11.68 -7.09 -15.27
N LEU A 156 10.41 -7.40 -14.96
CA LEU A 156 9.98 -7.68 -13.59
C LEU A 156 10.70 -8.89 -12.98
N LYS A 157 10.86 -9.98 -13.75
CA LYS A 157 11.66 -11.13 -13.32
C LYS A 157 13.13 -10.76 -13.06
N SER A 158 13.70 -9.88 -13.88
CA SER A 158 15.06 -9.38 -13.67
C SER A 158 15.19 -8.58 -12.37
N ILE A 159 14.17 -7.77 -12.03
CA ILE A 159 14.12 -7.03 -10.77
C ILE A 159 14.15 -8.01 -9.58
N VAL A 160 13.29 -9.04 -9.61
CA VAL A 160 13.26 -10.08 -8.58
C VAL A 160 14.62 -10.79 -8.47
N TYR A 161 15.20 -11.20 -9.59
CA TYR A 161 16.51 -11.86 -9.61
C TYR A 161 17.61 -10.99 -8.99
N ASP A 162 17.61 -9.70 -9.27
CA ASP A 162 18.57 -8.77 -8.70
C ASP A 162 18.35 -8.54 -7.18
N MET A 163 17.08 -8.57 -6.70
CA MET A 163 16.80 -8.52 -5.27
C MET A 163 17.44 -9.69 -4.52
N PHE A 164 17.40 -10.91 -5.07
CA PHE A 164 18.09 -12.07 -4.48
C PHE A 164 19.61 -11.99 -4.55
N LYS A 165 20.14 -11.06 -5.34
CA LYS A 165 21.58 -10.70 -5.36
C LYS A 165 21.91 -9.48 -4.50
N PHE A 166 20.99 -9.05 -3.63
CA PHE A 166 21.11 -7.84 -2.82
C PHE A 166 21.26 -6.54 -3.65
N LYS A 167 20.73 -6.53 -4.87
CA LYS A 167 20.65 -5.36 -5.74
C LYS A 167 19.23 -4.86 -5.80
N ASN A 168 18.80 -4.10 -4.79
CA ASN A 168 17.45 -3.59 -4.72
C ASN A 168 17.21 -2.47 -5.73
N ARG A 169 16.33 -2.71 -6.70
CA ARG A 169 15.93 -1.72 -7.70
C ARG A 169 14.64 -0.99 -7.34
N VAL A 170 13.83 -1.54 -6.45
CA VAL A 170 12.55 -1.00 -6.01
C VAL A 170 12.46 -1.00 -4.50
N PRO A 171 11.63 -0.15 -3.89
CA PRO A 171 11.30 -0.28 -2.47
C PRO A 171 10.74 -1.67 -2.19
N LEU A 172 11.10 -2.25 -1.05
CA LEU A 172 10.69 -3.61 -0.69
C LEU A 172 9.49 -3.63 0.25
N ASN A 173 8.95 -2.47 0.60
CA ASN A 173 7.71 -2.33 1.36
C ASN A 173 6.48 -2.30 0.43
N THR A 174 5.30 -2.49 0.99
CA THR A 174 4.05 -2.56 0.22
C THR A 174 3.49 -1.20 -0.16
N LEU A 175 3.81 -0.14 0.58
CA LEU A 175 3.20 1.18 0.46
C LEU A 175 3.23 1.78 -0.95
N PRO A 176 4.37 1.78 -1.70
CA PRO A 176 4.41 2.41 -3.01
C PRO A 176 3.82 1.56 -4.13
N HIS A 177 3.26 0.39 -3.82
CA HIS A 177 2.83 -0.57 -4.83
C HIS A 177 1.31 -0.81 -4.76
N ILE A 178 0.66 -0.62 -5.90
CA ILE A 178 -0.74 -0.90 -6.10
C ILE A 178 -0.87 -2.14 -6.99
N TRP A 179 -1.67 -3.10 -6.60
CA TRP A 179 -1.79 -4.39 -7.25
C TRP A 179 -3.19 -4.63 -7.79
N SER A 180 -3.30 -5.07 -9.04
CA SER A 180 -4.60 -5.51 -9.55
C SER A 180 -5.05 -6.78 -8.82
N ARG A 181 -6.35 -6.92 -8.59
CA ARG A 181 -6.94 -8.15 -8.06
C ARG A 181 -6.60 -9.36 -8.95
N LYS A 182 -6.49 -9.12 -10.25
CA LYS A 182 -6.13 -10.16 -11.23
C LYS A 182 -4.75 -10.76 -10.94
N VAL A 183 -3.74 -9.94 -10.64
CA VAL A 183 -2.41 -10.46 -10.35
C VAL A 183 -2.33 -11.10 -8.98
N ILE A 184 -3.03 -10.56 -7.98
CA ILE A 184 -3.13 -11.17 -6.64
C ILE A 184 -3.67 -12.60 -6.76
N ASN A 185 -4.73 -12.80 -7.55
CA ASN A 185 -5.36 -14.11 -7.75
C ASN A 185 -4.49 -15.12 -8.54
N ARG A 186 -3.38 -14.68 -9.16
CA ARG A 186 -2.39 -15.57 -9.78
C ARG A 186 -1.34 -16.08 -8.79
N VAL A 187 -1.28 -15.53 -7.59
CA VAL A 187 -0.37 -16.00 -6.54
C VAL A 187 -0.98 -17.21 -5.85
N ASP A 188 -0.24 -18.30 -5.81
CA ASP A 188 -0.73 -19.53 -5.19
C ASP A 188 -0.73 -19.42 -3.65
N GLY A 189 -1.88 -19.65 -3.02
CA GLY A 189 -2.07 -19.60 -1.58
C GLY A 189 -2.16 -18.17 -1.05
N GLU A 190 -1.69 -17.92 0.18
CA GLU A 190 -1.73 -16.61 0.80
C GLU A 190 -0.67 -15.67 0.23
N LEU A 191 -1.06 -14.39 0.05
CA LEU A 191 -0.19 -13.38 -0.53
C LEU A 191 0.94 -12.99 0.42
N PHE A 192 0.63 -12.79 1.69
CA PHE A 192 1.61 -12.41 2.70
C PHE A 192 2.11 -13.65 3.43
N ARG A 193 3.43 -13.86 3.46
CA ARG A 193 4.05 -15.02 4.09
C ARG A 193 5.26 -14.62 4.95
N PRO A 194 5.48 -15.33 6.08
CA PRO A 194 6.64 -15.08 6.91
C PRO A 194 7.95 -15.48 6.20
N PRO A 195 9.13 -15.00 6.63
CA PRO A 195 9.30 -14.06 7.75
C PRO A 195 9.14 -12.59 7.39
N TYR A 196 9.16 -12.23 6.12
CA TYR A 196 9.07 -10.86 5.59
C TYR A 196 7.90 -10.76 4.62
N PRO A 197 6.67 -10.51 5.12
CA PRO A 197 5.46 -10.62 4.32
C PRO A 197 5.39 -9.66 3.14
N ASP A 198 5.90 -8.45 3.29
CA ASP A 198 6.02 -7.44 2.25
C ASP A 198 6.97 -7.87 1.13
N HIS A 199 8.17 -8.31 1.49
CA HIS A 199 9.15 -8.82 0.52
C HIS A 199 8.61 -10.04 -0.22
N PHE A 200 7.99 -10.98 0.48
CA PHE A 200 7.40 -12.15 -0.16
C PHE A 200 6.32 -11.74 -1.15
N ALA A 201 5.37 -10.92 -0.72
CA ALA A 201 4.25 -10.47 -1.53
C ALA A 201 4.71 -9.75 -2.80
N LEU A 202 5.63 -8.79 -2.66
CA LEU A 202 6.14 -8.02 -3.80
C LEU A 202 6.83 -8.92 -4.83
N ASN A 203 7.71 -9.83 -4.38
CA ASN A 203 8.39 -10.76 -5.27
C ASN A 203 7.42 -11.72 -5.95
N ALA A 204 6.45 -12.28 -5.21
CA ALA A 204 5.43 -13.17 -5.74
C ALA A 204 4.58 -12.47 -6.81
N ILE A 205 4.15 -11.24 -6.56
CA ILE A 205 3.40 -10.41 -7.50
C ILE A 205 4.23 -10.14 -8.76
N PHE A 206 5.48 -9.69 -8.64
CA PHE A 206 6.34 -9.40 -9.80
C PHE A 206 6.58 -10.64 -10.67
N LEU A 207 6.72 -11.82 -10.08
CA LEU A 207 6.87 -13.07 -10.83
C LEU A 207 5.60 -13.48 -11.59
N LYS A 208 4.42 -13.08 -11.11
CA LYS A 208 3.10 -13.39 -11.69
C LYS A 208 2.57 -12.28 -12.60
N ALA A 209 3.10 -11.08 -12.51
CA ALA A 209 2.68 -9.94 -13.32
C ALA A 209 3.18 -10.05 -14.77
N ASN A 210 2.37 -9.54 -15.69
CA ASN A 210 2.69 -9.44 -17.12
C ASN A 210 3.03 -8.00 -17.54
N SER A 211 2.50 -7.00 -16.80
CA SER A 211 2.71 -5.58 -17.05
C SER A 211 2.75 -4.80 -15.74
N TRP A 212 3.57 -3.76 -15.71
CA TRP A 212 3.75 -2.90 -14.55
C TRP A 212 4.08 -1.48 -14.98
N ILE A 213 3.62 -0.50 -14.21
CA ILE A 213 3.97 0.90 -14.44
C ILE A 213 4.81 1.38 -13.27
N PHE A 214 6.00 1.89 -13.55
CA PHE A 214 6.76 2.69 -12.60
C PHE A 214 6.51 4.16 -12.92
N SER A 215 5.70 4.82 -12.11
CA SER A 215 5.34 6.23 -12.32
C SER A 215 6.43 7.15 -11.79
N LYS A 216 6.61 8.30 -12.48
CA LYS A 216 7.41 9.43 -11.96
C LYS A 216 6.55 10.39 -11.13
N GLU A 217 5.23 10.26 -11.21
CA GLU A 217 4.30 11.02 -10.37
C GLU A 217 4.40 10.53 -8.92
N LYS A 218 4.13 11.44 -8.00
CA LYS A 218 4.18 11.20 -6.56
C LYS A 218 2.81 11.27 -5.94
#